data_45e9413fd1df747995d927bea69c61bd
#
_entry.id   45e9413fd1df747995d927bea69c61bd
#
_cell.length_a   1.000
_cell.length_b   1.000
_cell.length_c   1.000
_cell.angle_alpha   90.00
_cell.angle_beta   90.00
_cell.angle_gamma   90.00
#
_symmetry.space_group_name_H-M   'P 1'
#
loop_
_entity.id
_entity.type
_entity.pdbx_description
1 polymer ?
#
loop_
_entity_poly.entity_id
_entity_poly.type
_entity_poly.pdbx_seq_one_letter_code
_entity_poly.pdbx_strand_id
1 'polypeptide(L)'
;MKLFRLFLLPALCGVLSLSAQNGKKVYADFHGVRYSRAHDGKLGRWEMHADTRKSATGRERLCYNADFVDSLGRHDIAAVAYPAVGMQSDLDPHAIEYKILSAKTAGIDGFFIEWGFMGHENDLLLRAMQPVAARYGFEIGVNWCDGWLYYDWITRLHPHIVTREQKTDHYVRCYQYLVDSVLSGPTAPRVGGRPVFYLFGPGASPAEYARVVAQVRFPEGSPRPAVLRRWAEWGRLDGDRYEPVRWSDDIEAWRRLGTVPTPWLPARIRTRDAAHAEWDHWAAPDDCIGFMKPFRDSVWLSPHPAYTVKSGFVAPGMDNRGCAGWGGQHFYCIPRDGGRTYERLWQFCMESRDSLDMIFIASWSDYTEGHEIEHTRENGDRELRTTLRYASAFKEFAADSSGLELPAQLFGARKRSAFLAAAGRKAPGADALLDKAALCIANARYADARQSLDEADELLAAVEQKFRRRALDIAASDLRFSSEPLHGAWSADPELKVYFPAWALGPLMTARAHSGYLEFEYFDGAPTDRFAFVYSRTDRSPKELFSTVAKFRTDGSGRWRRVRVELPPENIRYDASPNFTFMFKGPVQVRDVSFHYTLFR
;
A
#
# COMPACT_ATOMS: atom_id res chain seq x y z
N MET A 1 -37.52 35.96 26.76
CA MET A 1 -36.21 35.31 26.69
C MET A 1 -36.28 33.96 27.40
N LYS A 2 -36.44 32.86 26.65
CA LYS A 2 -36.35 31.50 27.19
C LYS A 2 -35.31 30.79 26.36
N LEU A 3 -34.14 30.47 26.96
CA LEU A 3 -33.06 29.67 26.38
C LEU A 3 -33.53 28.21 26.30
N PHE A 4 -33.65 27.69 25.09
CA PHE A 4 -33.72 26.25 24.86
C PHE A 4 -32.27 25.69 24.87
N ARG A 5 -31.91 24.98 25.92
CA ARG A 5 -30.72 24.12 25.94
C ARG A 5 -31.08 22.82 25.25
N LEU A 6 -30.54 22.64 24.02
CA LEU A 6 -30.51 21.35 23.36
C LEU A 6 -29.46 20.48 24.06
N PHE A 7 -29.91 19.47 24.79
CA PHE A 7 -29.06 18.36 25.24
C PHE A 7 -28.80 17.43 24.05
N LEU A 8 -27.61 17.50 23.47
CA LEU A 8 -27.07 16.44 22.62
C LEU A 8 -26.68 15.28 23.54
N LEU A 9 -27.52 14.25 23.62
CA LEU A 9 -27.09 12.93 24.09
C LEU A 9 -26.15 12.32 23.02
N PRO A 10 -24.90 11.95 23.38
CA PRO A 10 -24.11 11.09 22.51
C PRO A 10 -24.78 9.71 22.55
N ALA A 11 -25.34 9.29 21.42
CA ALA A 11 -25.70 7.90 21.22
C ALA A 11 -24.40 7.07 21.30
N LEU A 12 -24.13 6.46 22.45
CA LEU A 12 -23.17 5.39 22.59
C LEU A 12 -23.72 4.18 21.80
N CYS A 13 -23.53 4.18 20.49
CA CYS A 13 -23.60 2.95 19.72
C CYS A 13 -22.42 2.09 20.17
N GLY A 14 -22.68 1.14 21.07
CA GLY A 14 -21.71 0.11 21.42
C GLY A 14 -21.25 -0.55 20.13
N VAL A 15 -19.98 -0.36 19.78
CA VAL A 15 -19.32 -1.09 18.71
C VAL A 15 -19.26 -2.55 19.17
N LEU A 16 -20.22 -3.35 18.72
CA LEU A 16 -20.11 -4.81 18.80
C LEU A 16 -18.99 -5.20 17.82
N SER A 17 -17.75 -5.15 18.31
CA SER A 17 -16.65 -5.79 17.62
C SER A 17 -17.06 -7.24 17.36
N LEU A 18 -16.71 -7.80 16.19
CA LEU A 18 -16.56 -9.24 16.02
C LEU A 18 -15.41 -9.66 16.96
N SER A 19 -15.63 -9.56 18.26
CA SER A 19 -14.64 -9.93 19.26
C SER A 19 -14.48 -11.44 19.18
N ALA A 20 -13.23 -11.87 19.05
CA ALA A 20 -12.88 -13.26 19.18
C ALA A 20 -13.48 -13.81 20.48
N GLN A 21 -14.27 -14.88 20.43
CA GLN A 21 -14.86 -15.50 21.62
C GLN A 21 -13.77 -16.04 22.55
N ASN A 22 -12.58 -16.34 22.00
CA ASN A 22 -11.44 -16.91 22.74
C ASN A 22 -10.25 -15.95 22.93
N GLY A 23 -10.39 -14.65 22.58
CA GLY A 23 -9.34 -13.64 22.73
C GLY A 23 -8.19 -13.70 21.73
N LYS A 24 -8.23 -14.63 20.76
CA LYS A 24 -7.21 -14.77 19.70
C LYS A 24 -7.34 -13.68 18.64
N LYS A 25 -6.22 -13.36 17.97
CA LYS A 25 -6.12 -12.25 17.02
C LYS A 25 -5.54 -12.68 15.67
N VAL A 26 -5.92 -11.95 14.62
CA VAL A 26 -5.32 -12.06 13.28
C VAL A 26 -4.89 -10.67 12.84
N TYR A 27 -3.61 -10.50 12.55
CA TYR A 27 -3.04 -9.24 12.06
C TYR A 27 -2.38 -9.43 10.71
N ALA A 28 -2.37 -8.39 9.89
CA ALA A 28 -1.65 -8.39 8.64
C ALA A 28 -0.60 -7.29 8.62
N ASP A 29 0.55 -7.60 8.05
CA ASP A 29 1.57 -6.60 7.73
C ASP A 29 1.08 -5.68 6.62
N PHE A 30 1.40 -4.39 6.72
CA PHE A 30 0.95 -3.36 5.79
C PHE A 30 2.13 -2.59 5.21
N HIS A 31 2.41 -2.81 3.94
CA HIS A 31 3.41 -2.07 3.18
C HIS A 31 2.75 -0.89 2.45
N GLY A 32 3.13 0.31 2.82
CA GLY A 32 2.53 1.55 2.33
C GLY A 32 3.47 2.40 1.49
N VAL A 33 3.28 3.73 1.60
CA VAL A 33 3.95 4.81 0.87
C VAL A 33 3.70 4.75 -0.64
N ARG A 34 2.49 4.33 -1.01
CA ARG A 34 1.92 4.43 -2.35
C ARG A 34 1.00 5.63 -2.40
N TYR A 35 1.09 6.40 -3.45
CA TYR A 35 0.42 7.69 -3.55
C TYR A 35 -0.26 7.85 -4.89
N SER A 36 -1.08 8.90 -5.05
CA SER A 36 -1.64 9.28 -6.34
C SER A 36 -1.32 10.76 -6.64
N ARG A 37 -1.13 11.09 -7.91
CA ARG A 37 -0.85 12.50 -8.27
C ARG A 37 -1.99 13.43 -7.92
N ALA A 38 -3.23 12.96 -8.08
CA ALA A 38 -4.40 13.73 -7.74
C ALA A 38 -4.45 14.10 -6.25
N HIS A 39 -4.10 13.17 -5.36
CA HIS A 39 -4.16 13.39 -3.92
C HIS A 39 -2.86 13.97 -3.35
N ASP A 40 -1.69 13.43 -3.77
CA ASP A 40 -0.39 13.67 -3.11
C ASP A 40 0.62 14.42 -3.99
N GLY A 41 0.35 14.60 -5.29
CA GLY A 41 1.29 15.16 -6.26
C GLY A 41 2.48 14.26 -6.61
N LYS A 42 2.52 13.05 -6.08
CA LYS A 42 3.57 12.03 -6.30
C LYS A 42 2.96 10.63 -6.36
N LEU A 43 3.74 9.62 -6.74
CA LEU A 43 3.29 8.23 -6.91
C LEU A 43 3.87 7.25 -5.86
N GLY A 44 5.00 7.58 -5.27
CA GLY A 44 5.65 6.72 -4.27
C GLY A 44 6.04 5.35 -4.83
N ARG A 45 5.77 4.28 -4.09
CA ARG A 45 6.17 2.92 -4.47
C ARG A 45 5.45 2.36 -5.71
N TRP A 46 4.42 3.01 -6.24
CA TRP A 46 3.85 2.61 -7.53
C TRP A 46 4.83 2.77 -8.69
N GLU A 47 5.78 3.70 -8.59
CA GLU A 47 6.83 3.93 -9.59
C GLU A 47 8.21 3.45 -9.14
N MET A 48 8.31 2.31 -8.49
CA MET A 48 9.59 1.76 -8.09
C MET A 48 10.48 1.48 -9.31
N HIS A 49 11.72 1.98 -9.29
CA HIS A 49 12.65 1.85 -10.40
C HIS A 49 13.91 1.11 -9.99
N ALA A 50 14.38 0.23 -10.86
CA ALA A 50 15.71 -0.34 -10.75
C ALA A 50 16.77 0.76 -11.01
N ASP A 51 17.90 0.67 -10.31
CA ASP A 51 19.08 1.45 -10.67
C ASP A 51 19.69 0.86 -11.96
N THR A 52 19.56 1.56 -13.07
CA THR A 52 20.05 1.11 -14.38
C THR A 52 21.55 0.78 -14.40
N ARG A 53 22.31 1.38 -13.47
CA ARG A 53 23.76 1.11 -13.31
C ARG A 53 24.03 -0.22 -12.60
N LYS A 54 23.03 -0.81 -11.96
CA LYS A 54 23.14 -2.04 -11.17
C LYS A 54 22.41 -3.22 -11.79
N SER A 55 21.78 -3.06 -12.95
CA SER A 55 21.15 -4.18 -13.66
C SER A 55 22.21 -5.21 -14.00
N ALA A 56 22.23 -6.32 -13.26
CA ALA A 56 23.27 -7.33 -13.37
C ALA A 56 22.88 -8.47 -14.31
N THR A 57 21.58 -8.68 -14.57
CA THR A 57 21.08 -9.88 -15.26
C THR A 57 20.45 -9.59 -16.60
N GLY A 58 20.08 -8.34 -16.91
CA GLY A 58 19.36 -7.94 -18.12
C GLY A 58 17.93 -8.51 -18.21
N ARG A 59 17.44 -9.11 -17.13
CA ARG A 59 16.08 -9.69 -17.04
C ARG A 59 15.11 -8.71 -16.37
N GLU A 60 15.64 -7.75 -15.65
CA GLU A 60 14.87 -6.80 -14.88
C GLU A 60 14.15 -5.82 -15.81
N ARG A 61 12.94 -5.52 -15.50
CA ARG A 61 12.29 -4.33 -15.98
C ARG A 61 12.91 -3.12 -15.26
N LEU A 62 13.45 -2.16 -16.01
CA LEU A 62 14.23 -1.05 -15.45
C LEU A 62 13.34 0.02 -14.82
N CYS A 63 12.10 0.18 -15.30
CA CYS A 63 11.18 1.17 -14.77
C CYS A 63 9.72 0.74 -14.86
N TYR A 64 8.92 1.30 -13.96
CA TYR A 64 7.47 1.33 -13.99
C TYR A 64 7.02 2.78 -14.04
N ASN A 65 6.20 3.13 -15.02
CA ASN A 65 5.75 4.49 -15.23
C ASN A 65 4.27 4.58 -14.86
N ALA A 66 3.99 4.70 -13.56
CA ALA A 66 2.65 4.59 -12.99
C ALA A 66 1.66 5.68 -13.44
N ASP A 67 2.14 6.73 -14.12
CA ASP A 67 1.26 7.69 -14.80
C ASP A 67 0.71 7.15 -16.13
N PHE A 68 1.33 6.12 -16.71
CA PHE A 68 0.85 5.51 -17.95
C PHE A 68 -0.30 4.56 -17.70
N VAL A 69 -1.27 4.56 -18.61
CA VAL A 69 -2.50 3.77 -18.52
C VAL A 69 -2.65 2.94 -19.79
N ASP A 70 -3.00 1.68 -19.65
CA ASP A 70 -3.30 0.82 -20.80
C ASP A 70 -4.74 1.02 -21.30
N SER A 71 -5.11 0.34 -22.38
CA SER A 71 -6.46 0.41 -22.96
C SER A 71 -7.56 -0.14 -22.04
N LEU A 72 -7.20 -0.87 -20.98
CA LEU A 72 -8.12 -1.40 -19.97
C LEU A 72 -8.21 -0.50 -18.73
N GLY A 73 -7.57 0.69 -18.76
CA GLY A 73 -7.54 1.63 -17.65
C GLY A 73 -6.64 1.18 -16.49
N ARG A 74 -5.61 0.36 -16.75
CA ARG A 74 -4.66 -0.07 -15.73
C ARG A 74 -3.38 0.75 -15.82
N HIS A 75 -2.96 1.31 -14.70
CA HIS A 75 -1.68 1.98 -14.58
C HIS A 75 -0.51 1.01 -14.66
N ASP A 76 0.61 1.46 -15.22
CA ASP A 76 1.86 0.72 -15.30
C ASP A 76 2.63 0.81 -13.97
N ILE A 77 2.20 0.04 -12.99
CA ILE A 77 2.67 0.10 -11.60
C ILE A 77 3.66 -1.00 -11.25
N ALA A 78 4.51 -0.72 -10.25
CA ALA A 78 5.44 -1.68 -9.67
C ALA A 78 4.70 -2.69 -8.78
N ALA A 79 3.96 -3.58 -9.42
CA ALA A 79 3.16 -4.60 -8.77
C ALA A 79 3.10 -5.86 -9.65
N VAL A 80 3.05 -7.02 -9.03
CA VAL A 80 2.88 -8.30 -9.74
C VAL A 80 1.41 -8.56 -10.03
N ALA A 81 0.53 -8.19 -9.10
CA ALA A 81 -0.91 -8.23 -9.29
C ALA A 81 -1.52 -6.83 -9.13
N TYR A 82 -2.52 -6.52 -9.94
CA TYR A 82 -3.12 -5.19 -10.00
C TYR A 82 -4.25 -5.04 -8.97
N PRO A 83 -4.25 -4.01 -8.09
CA PRO A 83 -5.32 -3.78 -7.13
C PRO A 83 -6.70 -3.74 -7.80
N ALA A 84 -7.69 -4.44 -7.25
CA ALA A 84 -9.03 -4.52 -7.85
C ALA A 84 -9.69 -3.14 -7.98
N VAL A 85 -9.49 -2.26 -7.01
CA VAL A 85 -10.02 -0.89 -7.00
C VAL A 85 -9.11 0.12 -7.70
N GLY A 86 -8.04 -0.35 -8.38
CA GLY A 86 -7.07 0.49 -9.10
C GLY A 86 -6.00 1.08 -8.18
N MET A 87 -5.15 1.92 -8.76
CA MET A 87 -4.08 2.63 -8.05
C MET A 87 -4.67 3.63 -7.04
N GLN A 88 -4.27 3.51 -5.77
CA GLN A 88 -4.77 4.35 -4.68
C GLN A 88 -3.65 5.12 -4.00
N SER A 89 -4.03 6.18 -3.27
CA SER A 89 -3.18 6.82 -2.28
C SER A 89 -3.39 6.18 -0.91
N ASP A 90 -2.31 5.81 -0.24
CA ASP A 90 -2.36 5.31 1.14
C ASP A 90 -2.67 6.42 2.16
N LEU A 91 -2.67 7.70 1.74
CA LEU A 91 -3.07 8.83 2.56
C LEU A 91 -4.51 9.32 2.28
N ASP A 92 -5.19 8.81 1.24
CA ASP A 92 -6.59 9.10 0.97
C ASP A 92 -7.48 8.46 2.05
N PRO A 93 -8.25 9.24 2.83
CA PRO A 93 -9.12 8.69 3.87
C PRO A 93 -10.12 7.63 3.38
N HIS A 94 -10.61 7.76 2.14
CA HIS A 94 -11.52 6.78 1.57
C HIS A 94 -10.82 5.47 1.19
N ALA A 95 -9.56 5.55 0.74
CA ALA A 95 -8.76 4.35 0.49
C ALA A 95 -8.36 3.66 1.80
N ILE A 96 -8.04 4.42 2.85
CA ILE A 96 -7.81 3.88 4.20
C ILE A 96 -9.07 3.19 4.74
N GLU A 97 -10.25 3.83 4.61
CA GLU A 97 -11.55 3.27 4.99
C GLU A 97 -11.79 1.93 4.26
N TYR A 98 -11.60 1.91 2.95
CA TYR A 98 -11.72 0.70 2.12
C TYR A 98 -10.85 -0.45 2.64
N LYS A 99 -9.56 -0.19 2.86
CA LYS A 99 -8.58 -1.21 3.30
C LYS A 99 -8.92 -1.76 4.69
N ILE A 100 -9.27 -0.90 5.63
CA ILE A 100 -9.66 -1.28 6.99
C ILE A 100 -10.95 -2.12 6.97
N LEU A 101 -11.97 -1.68 6.25
CA LEU A 101 -13.24 -2.41 6.16
C LEU A 101 -13.08 -3.75 5.44
N SER A 102 -12.29 -3.81 4.36
CA SER A 102 -11.98 -5.06 3.67
C SER A 102 -11.25 -6.05 4.58
N ALA A 103 -10.28 -5.59 5.36
CA ALA A 103 -9.59 -6.44 6.34
C ALA A 103 -10.55 -6.96 7.41
N LYS A 104 -11.43 -6.10 7.95
CA LYS A 104 -12.44 -6.50 8.94
C LYS A 104 -13.41 -7.55 8.40
N THR A 105 -13.89 -7.40 7.17
CA THR A 105 -14.78 -8.40 6.55
C THR A 105 -14.10 -9.75 6.34
N ALA A 106 -12.77 -9.77 6.20
CA ALA A 106 -11.97 -10.98 6.13
C ALA A 106 -11.59 -11.56 7.53
N GLY A 107 -12.04 -10.93 8.62
CA GLY A 107 -11.77 -11.38 9.98
C GLY A 107 -10.42 -10.95 10.54
N ILE A 108 -9.75 -9.97 9.94
CA ILE A 108 -8.50 -9.37 10.43
C ILE A 108 -8.82 -8.31 11.47
N ASP A 109 -8.05 -8.26 12.56
CA ASP A 109 -8.26 -7.37 13.70
C ASP A 109 -7.47 -6.06 13.59
N GLY A 110 -6.37 -6.06 12.83
CA GLY A 110 -5.53 -4.88 12.71
C GLY A 110 -4.40 -5.03 11.69
N PHE A 111 -3.71 -3.90 11.45
CA PHE A 111 -2.51 -3.84 10.63
C PHE A 111 -1.26 -3.52 11.45
N PHE A 112 -0.14 -4.12 11.06
CA PHE A 112 1.19 -3.70 11.48
C PHE A 112 1.84 -2.96 10.31
N ILE A 113 1.95 -1.64 10.42
CA ILE A 113 2.50 -0.81 9.34
C ILE A 113 4.02 -0.96 9.31
N GLU A 114 4.57 -1.26 8.15
CA GLU A 114 6.02 -1.18 7.91
C GLU A 114 6.49 0.22 8.29
N TRP A 115 7.30 0.33 9.34
CA TRP A 115 7.69 1.59 9.95
C TRP A 115 9.20 1.64 10.24
N GLY A 116 9.87 2.71 9.86
CA GLY A 116 11.29 2.86 10.06
C GLY A 116 11.64 3.67 11.31
N PHE A 117 11.23 4.92 11.31
CA PHE A 117 11.49 5.84 12.42
C PHE A 117 10.55 7.06 12.37
N MET A 118 10.50 7.78 13.47
CA MET A 118 9.70 8.98 13.63
C MET A 118 10.07 10.04 12.57
N GLY A 119 9.06 10.56 11.86
CA GLY A 119 9.22 11.55 10.78
C GLY A 119 9.52 10.96 9.40
N HIS A 120 9.69 9.65 9.26
CA HIS A 120 9.75 8.97 7.97
C HIS A 120 8.36 8.95 7.28
N GLU A 121 8.31 8.72 5.97
CA GLU A 121 7.03 8.70 5.22
C GLU A 121 6.01 7.70 5.79
N ASN A 122 6.46 6.55 6.27
CA ASN A 122 5.60 5.56 6.92
C ASN A 122 4.98 6.06 8.24
N ASP A 123 5.62 7.03 8.91
CA ASP A 123 5.08 7.66 10.10
C ASP A 123 3.86 8.56 9.77
N LEU A 124 3.85 9.19 8.59
CA LEU A 124 2.68 9.90 8.09
C LEU A 124 1.51 8.95 7.85
N LEU A 125 1.76 7.79 7.25
CA LEU A 125 0.78 6.75 7.03
C LEU A 125 0.20 6.23 8.34
N LEU A 126 1.04 5.90 9.31
CA LEU A 126 0.64 5.47 10.65
C LEU A 126 -0.37 6.45 11.27
N ARG A 127 -0.01 7.74 11.26
CA ARG A 127 -0.87 8.81 11.80
C ARG A 127 -2.16 9.02 11.00
N ALA A 128 -2.14 8.84 9.69
CA ALA A 128 -3.32 8.94 8.84
C ALA A 128 -4.31 7.78 9.09
N MET A 129 -3.79 6.56 9.35
CA MET A 129 -4.63 5.38 9.57
C MET A 129 -5.27 5.34 10.96
N GLN A 130 -4.59 5.80 12.02
CA GLN A 130 -5.07 5.71 13.40
C GLN A 130 -6.49 6.27 13.62
N PRO A 131 -6.85 7.49 13.17
CA PRO A 131 -8.19 8.03 13.38
C PRO A 131 -9.29 7.26 12.63
N VAL A 132 -9.00 6.76 11.43
CA VAL A 132 -9.96 5.93 10.68
C VAL A 132 -10.13 4.57 11.35
N ALA A 133 -9.04 3.96 11.80
CA ALA A 133 -9.05 2.70 12.55
C ALA A 133 -9.86 2.82 13.86
N ALA A 134 -9.67 3.90 14.62
CA ALA A 134 -10.43 4.19 15.83
C ALA A 134 -11.94 4.27 15.57
N ARG A 135 -12.34 4.89 14.45
CA ARG A 135 -13.75 5.00 14.05
C ARG A 135 -14.42 3.64 13.86
N TYR A 136 -13.67 2.65 13.38
CA TYR A 136 -14.19 1.32 13.02
C TYR A 136 -13.79 0.21 14.00
N GLY A 137 -13.15 0.54 15.12
CA GLY A 137 -12.68 -0.44 16.10
C GLY A 137 -11.67 -1.42 15.48
N PHE A 138 -10.67 -0.88 14.76
CA PHE A 138 -9.59 -1.62 14.12
C PHE A 138 -8.25 -1.26 14.77
N GLU A 139 -7.33 -2.20 14.86
CA GLU A 139 -6.07 -2.00 15.56
C GLU A 139 -4.94 -1.62 14.59
N ILE A 140 -4.07 -0.68 14.98
CA ILE A 140 -2.94 -0.23 14.17
C ILE A 140 -1.67 -0.28 15.02
N GLY A 141 -0.74 -1.12 14.63
CA GLY A 141 0.60 -1.25 15.20
C GLY A 141 1.70 -1.00 14.18
N VAL A 142 2.91 -1.41 14.53
CA VAL A 142 4.07 -1.27 13.65
C VAL A 142 4.79 -2.60 13.45
N ASN A 143 5.19 -2.84 12.20
CA ASN A 143 6.27 -3.73 11.82
C ASN A 143 7.53 -2.87 11.74
N TRP A 144 8.31 -2.82 12.82
CA TRP A 144 9.42 -1.88 12.92
C TRP A 144 10.66 -2.40 12.19
N CYS A 145 10.95 -1.81 11.04
CA CYS A 145 12.16 -1.99 10.27
C CYS A 145 13.31 -1.17 10.91
N ASP A 146 13.72 -1.53 12.11
CA ASP A 146 14.72 -0.79 12.89
C ASP A 146 16.09 -0.70 12.23
N GLY A 147 16.38 -1.56 11.25
CA GLY A 147 17.56 -1.45 10.38
C GLY A 147 17.65 -0.12 9.66
N TRP A 148 16.52 0.50 9.33
CA TRP A 148 16.50 1.79 8.63
C TRP A 148 17.08 2.94 9.45
N LEU A 149 17.09 2.83 10.78
CA LEU A 149 17.80 3.77 11.66
C LEU A 149 19.32 3.74 11.45
N TYR A 150 19.86 2.61 11.01
CA TYR A 150 21.31 2.42 10.86
C TYR A 150 21.79 2.64 9.42
N TYR A 151 20.89 2.82 8.45
CA TYR A 151 21.21 3.21 7.07
C TYR A 151 21.38 4.74 6.94
N ASP A 152 21.82 5.19 5.77
CA ASP A 152 22.01 6.61 5.46
C ASP A 152 20.69 7.40 5.32
N TRP A 153 19.56 6.71 5.31
CA TRP A 153 18.25 7.36 5.24
C TRP A 153 17.99 8.27 6.43
N ILE A 154 18.36 7.82 7.64
CA ILE A 154 18.23 8.65 8.84
C ILE A 154 19.04 9.94 8.73
N THR A 155 20.26 9.86 8.20
CA THR A 155 21.16 11.01 8.03
C THR A 155 20.64 12.02 7.00
N ARG A 156 19.91 11.56 5.99
CA ARG A 156 19.26 12.45 4.99
C ARG A 156 18.17 13.30 5.62
N LEU A 157 17.39 12.75 6.54
CA LEU A 157 16.30 13.46 7.24
C LEU A 157 16.80 14.19 8.50
N HIS A 158 17.84 13.66 9.14
CA HIS A 158 18.45 14.19 10.36
C HIS A 158 19.98 14.27 10.21
N PRO A 159 20.52 15.31 9.52
CA PRO A 159 21.93 15.39 9.18
C PRO A 159 22.91 15.34 10.37
N HIS A 160 22.42 15.61 11.57
CA HIS A 160 23.21 15.54 12.82
C HIS A 160 23.29 14.12 13.41
N ILE A 161 22.54 13.13 12.89
CA ILE A 161 22.55 11.74 13.34
C ILE A 161 23.42 10.92 12.39
N VAL A 162 24.70 10.82 12.70
CA VAL A 162 25.71 10.20 11.83
C VAL A 162 26.27 8.92 12.44
N THR A 163 26.70 8.98 13.71
CA THR A 163 27.36 7.84 14.37
C THR A 163 26.36 6.78 14.79
N ARG A 164 26.84 5.53 14.93
CA ARG A 164 26.01 4.42 15.41
C ARG A 164 25.44 4.71 16.81
N GLU A 165 26.19 5.38 17.66
CA GLU A 165 25.73 5.79 18.99
C GLU A 165 24.57 6.78 18.90
N GLN A 166 24.71 7.86 18.10
CA GLN A 166 23.63 8.82 17.86
C GLN A 166 22.38 8.16 17.27
N LYS A 167 22.56 7.18 16.38
CA LYS A 167 21.47 6.39 15.82
C LYS A 167 20.77 5.55 16.90
N THR A 168 21.52 4.96 17.82
CA THR A 168 20.99 4.21 18.97
C THR A 168 20.26 5.12 19.97
N ASP A 169 20.76 6.33 20.22
CA ASP A 169 20.06 7.33 21.04
C ASP A 169 18.76 7.80 20.36
N HIS A 170 18.76 7.90 19.03
CA HIS A 170 17.53 8.19 18.29
C HIS A 170 16.54 7.01 18.34
N TYR A 171 17.03 5.80 18.41
CA TYR A 171 16.19 4.61 18.62
C TYR A 171 15.40 4.71 19.94
N VAL A 172 16.03 5.17 21.03
CA VAL A 172 15.32 5.42 22.32
C VAL A 172 14.16 6.39 22.10
N ARG A 173 14.39 7.50 21.39
CA ARG A 173 13.33 8.48 21.07
C ARG A 173 12.22 7.88 20.23
N CYS A 174 12.57 7.10 19.22
CA CYS A 174 11.59 6.40 18.36
C CYS A 174 10.77 5.38 19.16
N TYR A 175 11.40 4.62 20.05
CA TYR A 175 10.69 3.67 20.87
C TYR A 175 9.77 4.37 21.89
N GLN A 176 10.25 5.45 22.52
CA GLN A 176 9.40 6.25 23.41
C GLN A 176 8.19 6.82 22.66
N TYR A 177 8.39 7.34 21.44
CA TYR A 177 7.31 7.79 20.58
C TYR A 177 6.28 6.68 20.30
N LEU A 178 6.73 5.45 19.99
CA LEU A 178 5.84 4.31 19.80
C LEU A 178 5.05 3.97 21.08
N VAL A 179 5.71 4.01 22.25
CA VAL A 179 5.02 3.77 23.53
C VAL A 179 3.94 4.81 23.76
N ASP A 180 4.25 6.09 23.56
CA ASP A 180 3.35 7.20 23.88
C ASP A 180 2.18 7.34 22.90
N SER A 181 2.44 7.09 21.59
CA SER A 181 1.51 7.44 20.51
C SER A 181 0.82 6.23 19.86
N VAL A 182 1.37 5.02 20.01
CA VAL A 182 0.85 3.81 19.36
C VAL A 182 0.46 2.76 20.40
N LEU A 183 1.40 2.30 21.22
CA LEU A 183 1.19 1.16 22.13
C LEU A 183 0.28 1.48 23.33
N SER A 184 0.19 2.76 23.72
CA SER A 184 -0.71 3.25 24.76
C SER A 184 -2.06 3.76 24.22
N GLY A 185 -2.18 3.91 22.90
CA GLY A 185 -3.37 4.43 22.24
C GLY A 185 -4.55 3.46 22.21
N PRO A 186 -5.76 3.95 21.86
CA PRO A 186 -6.97 3.13 21.80
C PRO A 186 -6.96 2.13 20.61
N THR A 187 -6.13 2.35 19.61
CA THR A 187 -5.96 1.45 18.45
C THR A 187 -4.77 0.51 18.59
N ALA A 188 -4.11 0.47 19.76
CA ALA A 188 -2.95 -0.40 19.97
C ALA A 188 -3.31 -1.87 19.76
N PRO A 189 -2.55 -2.64 18.96
CA PRO A 189 -2.73 -4.08 18.87
C PRO A 189 -2.50 -4.72 20.25
N ARG A 190 -3.47 -5.55 20.69
CA ARG A 190 -3.42 -6.20 22.00
C ARG A 190 -3.77 -7.66 21.91
N VAL A 191 -2.94 -8.49 22.53
CA VAL A 191 -3.18 -9.92 22.71
C VAL A 191 -3.17 -10.22 24.23
N GLY A 192 -4.26 -10.76 24.74
CA GLY A 192 -4.42 -10.96 26.17
C GLY A 192 -4.25 -9.69 27.02
N GLY A 193 -4.65 -8.52 26.48
CA GLY A 193 -4.47 -7.20 27.11
C GLY A 193 -3.07 -6.60 26.99
N ARG A 194 -2.08 -7.34 26.48
CA ARG A 194 -0.70 -6.90 26.31
C ARG A 194 -0.53 -6.23 24.94
N PRO A 195 0.05 -5.02 24.84
CA PRO A 195 0.42 -4.41 23.55
C PRO A 195 1.41 -5.30 22.80
N VAL A 196 1.32 -5.32 21.47
CA VAL A 196 2.18 -6.13 20.59
C VAL A 196 2.73 -5.27 19.46
N PHE A 197 3.98 -5.45 19.11
CA PHE A 197 4.53 -4.97 17.85
C PHE A 197 5.54 -5.96 17.27
N TYR A 198 5.80 -5.83 15.97
CA TYR A 198 6.77 -6.64 15.26
C TYR A 198 8.07 -5.87 15.09
N LEU A 199 9.21 -6.50 15.38
CA LEU A 199 10.55 -5.96 15.17
C LEU A 199 11.20 -6.70 14.00
N PHE A 200 11.26 -6.06 12.84
CA PHE A 200 11.70 -6.71 11.62
C PHE A 200 13.22 -6.87 11.54
N GLY A 201 13.99 -5.91 12.06
CA GLY A 201 15.46 -5.95 12.02
C GLY A 201 16.05 -6.02 10.60
N PRO A 202 17.34 -6.35 10.48
CA PRO A 202 18.34 -6.24 11.52
C PRO A 202 18.76 -4.78 11.76
N GLY A 203 18.66 -4.29 12.96
CA GLY A 203 19.06 -2.93 13.35
C GLY A 203 20.01 -2.93 14.51
N ALA A 204 19.47 -2.80 15.74
CA ALA A 204 20.25 -2.88 16.95
C ALA A 204 20.78 -4.30 17.23
N SER A 205 21.97 -4.41 17.79
CA SER A 205 22.44 -5.64 18.44
C SER A 205 21.66 -5.90 19.75
N PRO A 206 21.70 -7.13 20.31
CA PRO A 206 21.08 -7.40 21.62
C PRO A 206 21.54 -6.44 22.72
N ALA A 207 22.83 -6.10 22.77
CA ALA A 207 23.38 -5.18 23.76
C ALA A 207 22.87 -3.74 23.58
N GLU A 208 22.77 -3.25 22.35
CA GLU A 208 22.21 -1.93 22.05
C GLU A 208 20.70 -1.90 22.36
N TYR A 209 19.96 -2.93 21.99
CA TYR A 209 18.53 -3.03 22.29
C TYR A 209 18.27 -3.07 23.81
N ALA A 210 19.10 -3.77 24.58
CA ALA A 210 19.04 -3.77 26.05
C ALA A 210 19.20 -2.34 26.61
N ARG A 211 20.18 -1.56 26.10
CA ARG A 211 20.38 -0.15 26.47
C ARG A 211 19.15 0.69 26.11
N VAL A 212 18.56 0.46 24.94
CA VAL A 212 17.36 1.19 24.49
C VAL A 212 16.20 0.91 25.43
N VAL A 213 15.88 -0.35 25.67
CA VAL A 213 14.74 -0.76 26.53
C VAL A 213 14.90 -0.26 27.98
N ALA A 214 16.13 -0.18 28.48
CA ALA A 214 16.41 0.35 29.83
C ALA A 214 16.10 1.84 29.98
N GLN A 215 16.10 2.60 28.89
CA GLN A 215 15.84 4.05 28.88
C GLN A 215 14.40 4.41 28.54
N VAL A 216 13.65 3.50 27.90
CA VAL A 216 12.25 3.74 27.52
C VAL A 216 11.35 3.67 28.75
N ARG A 217 10.51 4.68 28.92
CA ARG A 217 9.53 4.77 30.01
C ARG A 217 8.20 4.22 29.57
N PHE A 218 7.64 3.33 30.34
CA PHE A 218 6.30 2.75 30.13
C PHE A 218 5.33 3.32 31.16
N PRO A 219 4.05 3.54 30.81
CA PRO A 219 3.05 3.99 31.77
C PRO A 219 3.00 3.04 32.98
N GLU A 220 2.86 3.62 34.18
CA GLU A 220 2.79 2.85 35.42
C GLU A 220 1.62 1.86 35.38
N GLY A 221 1.85 0.64 35.84
CA GLY A 221 0.85 -0.44 35.82
C GLY A 221 0.56 -1.05 34.43
N SER A 222 1.10 -0.49 33.36
CA SER A 222 0.91 -1.05 32.02
C SER A 222 1.82 -2.25 31.76
N PRO A 223 1.31 -3.35 31.16
CA PRO A 223 2.16 -4.46 30.78
C PRO A 223 3.17 -4.04 29.71
N ARG A 224 4.41 -4.50 29.83
CA ARG A 224 5.42 -4.33 28.77
C ARG A 224 4.91 -4.96 27.48
N PRO A 225 5.17 -4.36 26.30
CA PRO A 225 4.75 -4.94 25.05
C PRO A 225 5.40 -6.29 24.79
N ALA A 226 4.68 -7.19 24.12
CA ALA A 226 5.27 -8.37 23.51
C ALA A 226 5.94 -7.93 22.20
N VAL A 227 7.19 -8.28 22.03
CA VAL A 227 7.99 -7.93 20.85
C VAL A 227 8.19 -9.20 20.02
N LEU A 228 7.46 -9.28 18.91
CA LEU A 228 7.64 -10.35 17.93
C LEU A 228 8.84 -9.98 17.06
N ARG A 229 9.92 -10.74 17.16
CA ARG A 229 11.13 -10.40 16.39
C ARG A 229 11.31 -11.36 15.23
N ARG A 230 11.43 -10.80 14.01
CA ARG A 230 11.79 -11.61 12.84
C ARG A 230 13.10 -12.34 13.10
N TRP A 231 13.05 -13.64 12.89
CA TRP A 231 14.24 -14.46 12.84
C TRP A 231 14.57 -14.78 11.39
N ALA A 232 15.60 -14.14 10.88
CA ALA A 232 15.98 -14.16 9.47
C ALA A 232 17.15 -15.09 9.15
N GLU A 233 17.62 -15.90 10.11
CA GLU A 233 18.52 -16.98 9.80
C GLU A 233 17.74 -18.06 9.05
N TRP A 234 17.80 -17.91 7.76
CA TRP A 234 17.15 -18.78 6.79
C TRP A 234 17.72 -20.18 6.90
N GLY A 235 16.85 -21.17 6.82
CA GLY A 235 17.27 -22.52 6.50
C GLY A 235 18.18 -22.47 5.28
N ARG A 236 19.29 -23.15 5.33
CA ARG A 236 20.30 -23.19 4.28
C ARG A 236 20.18 -24.51 3.56
N LEU A 237 20.16 -24.49 2.21
CA LEU A 237 20.37 -25.70 1.42
C LEU A 237 21.86 -26.04 1.45
N ASP A 238 22.15 -27.24 1.95
CA ASP A 238 23.43 -27.90 1.72
C ASP A 238 23.20 -29.02 0.71
N GLY A 239 23.54 -28.75 -0.56
CA GLY A 239 23.14 -29.57 -1.69
C GLY A 239 21.61 -29.58 -1.87
N ASP A 240 20.99 -30.76 -1.92
CA ASP A 240 19.54 -30.94 -2.00
C ASP A 240 18.86 -31.06 -0.62
N ARG A 241 19.62 -30.90 0.46
CA ARG A 241 19.12 -31.08 1.83
C ARG A 241 18.90 -29.73 2.50
N TYR A 242 17.65 -29.49 2.90
CA TYR A 242 17.28 -28.36 3.74
C TYR A 242 17.80 -28.54 5.17
N GLU A 243 18.70 -27.65 5.60
CA GLU A 243 19.10 -27.54 7.01
C GLU A 243 18.19 -26.51 7.69
N PRO A 244 17.42 -26.91 8.71
CA PRO A 244 16.56 -25.99 9.43
C PRO A 244 17.38 -24.93 10.17
N VAL A 245 16.72 -23.80 10.48
CA VAL A 245 17.26 -22.75 11.34
C VAL A 245 17.84 -23.37 12.61
N ARG A 246 19.12 -23.15 12.86
CA ARG A 246 19.75 -23.53 14.14
C ARG A 246 19.53 -22.40 15.14
N TRP A 247 19.10 -22.79 16.34
CA TRP A 247 19.04 -21.86 17.47
C TRP A 247 20.47 -21.44 17.85
N SER A 248 20.78 -20.15 17.68
CA SER A 248 22.10 -19.58 17.94
C SER A 248 22.12 -18.86 19.30
N ASP A 249 23.32 -18.51 19.76
CA ASP A 249 23.51 -17.67 20.95
C ASP A 249 22.79 -16.32 20.83
N ASP A 250 22.63 -15.83 19.62
CA ASP A 250 21.91 -14.59 19.32
C ASP A 250 20.41 -14.71 19.63
N ILE A 251 19.76 -15.84 19.26
CA ILE A 251 18.36 -16.10 19.64
C ILE A 251 18.22 -16.05 21.14
N GLU A 252 19.14 -16.69 21.86
CA GLU A 252 19.13 -16.76 23.33
C GLU A 252 19.31 -15.36 23.93
N ALA A 253 20.20 -14.54 23.37
CA ALA A 253 20.39 -13.16 23.81
C ALA A 253 19.11 -12.32 23.61
N TRP A 254 18.45 -12.43 22.46
CA TRP A 254 17.18 -11.77 22.20
C TRP A 254 16.05 -12.28 23.09
N ARG A 255 15.98 -13.59 23.34
CA ARG A 255 14.99 -14.19 24.24
C ARG A 255 15.11 -13.65 25.67
N ARG A 256 16.33 -13.46 26.17
CA ARG A 256 16.57 -12.84 27.50
C ARG A 256 16.07 -11.40 27.60
N LEU A 257 15.93 -10.72 26.46
CA LEU A 257 15.36 -9.38 26.34
C LEU A 257 13.81 -9.38 26.20
N GLY A 258 13.18 -10.56 26.31
CA GLY A 258 11.72 -10.69 26.23
C GLY A 258 11.16 -10.64 24.80
N THR A 259 11.98 -10.86 23.78
CA THR A 259 11.50 -10.97 22.40
C THR A 259 11.08 -12.39 22.05
N VAL A 260 10.11 -12.52 21.16
CA VAL A 260 9.59 -13.80 20.68
C VAL A 260 10.04 -14.01 19.24
N PRO A 261 10.86 -15.04 18.95
CA PRO A 261 11.26 -15.34 17.57
C PRO A 261 10.06 -15.66 16.70
N THR A 262 9.97 -15.01 15.54
CA THR A 262 8.83 -15.13 14.62
C THR A 262 9.35 -15.35 13.20
N PRO A 263 8.76 -16.28 12.41
CA PRO A 263 9.19 -16.52 11.03
C PRO A 263 8.85 -15.34 10.10
N TRP A 264 9.47 -15.35 8.93
CA TRP A 264 9.14 -14.52 7.77
C TRP A 264 9.23 -15.39 6.51
N LEU A 265 8.95 -14.81 5.35
CA LEU A 265 8.95 -15.48 4.05
C LEU A 265 10.31 -16.15 3.71
N PRO A 266 10.39 -17.48 3.58
CA PRO A 266 11.64 -18.19 3.33
C PRO A 266 11.91 -18.40 1.83
N ALA A 267 11.97 -17.32 1.05
CA ALA A 267 12.04 -17.40 -0.42
C ALA A 267 13.40 -17.85 -1.00
N ARG A 268 14.42 -18.11 -0.15
CA ARG A 268 15.80 -18.42 -0.59
C ARG A 268 16.20 -19.89 -0.38
N ILE A 269 15.25 -20.79 -0.21
CA ILE A 269 15.55 -22.18 0.15
C ILE A 269 16.17 -22.96 -1.00
N ARG A 270 15.67 -22.75 -2.22
CA ARG A 270 16.15 -23.45 -3.42
C ARG A 270 16.81 -22.46 -4.39
N THR A 271 17.78 -22.96 -5.14
CA THR A 271 18.38 -22.23 -6.27
C THR A 271 17.58 -22.46 -7.55
N ARG A 272 17.83 -21.64 -8.56
CA ARG A 272 17.25 -21.75 -9.91
C ARG A 272 17.33 -23.16 -10.46
N ASP A 273 16.25 -23.60 -11.10
CA ASP A 273 16.17 -24.82 -11.89
C ASP A 273 15.45 -24.57 -13.23
N ALA A 274 15.26 -25.61 -14.04
CA ALA A 274 14.64 -25.51 -15.35
C ALA A 274 13.16 -25.05 -15.29
N ALA A 275 12.44 -25.44 -14.24
CA ALA A 275 11.04 -25.07 -14.04
C ALA A 275 10.88 -23.65 -13.46
N HIS A 276 11.93 -23.11 -12.84
CA HIS A 276 11.95 -21.81 -12.18
C HIS A 276 13.11 -20.94 -12.73
N ALA A 277 13.27 -20.93 -14.06
CA ALA A 277 14.38 -20.27 -14.75
C ALA A 277 14.38 -18.73 -14.58
N GLU A 278 13.21 -18.12 -14.26
CA GLU A 278 13.07 -16.67 -14.05
C GLU A 278 13.56 -16.21 -12.68
N TRP A 279 13.77 -17.15 -11.72
CA TRP A 279 14.08 -16.85 -10.34
C TRP A 279 15.53 -17.23 -10.02
N ASP A 280 16.21 -16.45 -9.21
CA ASP A 280 17.53 -16.82 -8.68
C ASP A 280 17.37 -17.80 -7.51
N HIS A 281 16.33 -17.59 -6.71
CA HIS A 281 15.95 -18.48 -5.62
C HIS A 281 14.42 -18.64 -5.56
N TRP A 282 13.99 -19.77 -5.01
CA TRP A 282 12.58 -20.04 -4.79
C TRP A 282 12.35 -21.00 -3.63
N ALA A 283 11.13 -21.12 -3.18
CA ALA A 283 10.73 -22.11 -2.18
C ALA A 283 9.36 -22.71 -2.54
N ALA A 284 9.24 -24.03 -2.42
CA ALA A 284 7.95 -24.70 -2.52
C ALA A 284 7.14 -24.52 -1.21
N PRO A 285 5.82 -24.73 -1.22
CA PRO A 285 5.00 -24.69 -0.01
C PRO A 285 5.52 -25.59 1.12
N ASP A 286 6.01 -26.80 0.77
CA ASP A 286 6.59 -27.73 1.75
C ASP A 286 7.89 -27.24 2.37
N ASP A 287 8.69 -26.48 1.62
CA ASP A 287 9.89 -25.84 2.15
C ASP A 287 9.51 -24.77 3.20
N CYS A 288 8.44 -24.00 2.92
CA CYS A 288 7.93 -23.03 3.87
C CYS A 288 7.44 -23.70 5.17
N ILE A 289 6.75 -24.83 5.05
CA ILE A 289 6.36 -25.65 6.21
C ILE A 289 7.60 -26.17 6.96
N GLY A 290 8.58 -26.72 6.23
CA GLY A 290 9.85 -27.18 6.80
C GLY A 290 10.57 -26.08 7.57
N PHE A 291 10.60 -24.87 7.03
CA PHE A 291 11.16 -23.68 7.67
C PHE A 291 10.42 -23.30 8.96
N MET A 292 9.10 -23.45 9.01
CA MET A 292 8.30 -23.08 10.19
C MET A 292 8.31 -24.13 11.32
N LYS A 293 8.63 -25.39 11.04
CA LYS A 293 8.65 -26.46 12.05
C LYS A 293 9.48 -26.11 13.30
N PRO A 294 10.73 -25.60 13.19
CA PRO A 294 11.51 -25.18 14.35
C PRO A 294 10.82 -24.11 15.23
N PHE A 295 10.09 -23.17 14.62
CA PHE A 295 9.32 -22.17 15.37
C PHE A 295 8.15 -22.81 16.10
N ARG A 296 7.43 -23.74 15.46
CA ARG A 296 6.39 -24.52 16.13
C ARG A 296 6.95 -25.27 17.34
N ASP A 297 8.00 -26.03 17.15
CA ASP A 297 8.51 -26.95 18.15
C ASP A 297 9.21 -26.20 19.31
N SER A 298 9.91 -25.10 19.04
CA SER A 298 10.73 -24.38 20.02
C SER A 298 10.07 -23.12 20.58
N VAL A 299 9.03 -22.58 19.93
CA VAL A 299 8.34 -21.36 20.37
C VAL A 299 6.86 -21.65 20.66
N TRP A 300 6.09 -22.11 19.65
CA TRP A 300 4.63 -22.24 19.79
C TRP A 300 4.25 -23.27 20.85
N LEU A 301 4.89 -24.43 20.84
CA LEU A 301 4.64 -25.51 21.81
C LEU A 301 5.45 -25.35 23.09
N SER A 302 6.38 -24.42 23.15
CA SER A 302 7.25 -24.24 24.32
C SER A 302 6.50 -23.62 25.49
N PRO A 303 6.67 -24.16 26.73
CA PRO A 303 6.14 -23.54 27.95
C PRO A 303 7.00 -22.39 28.49
N HIS A 304 8.04 -21.94 27.73
CA HIS A 304 9.00 -20.95 28.21
C HIS A 304 8.33 -19.60 28.52
N PRO A 305 8.52 -19.01 29.72
CA PRO A 305 7.80 -17.82 30.17
C PRO A 305 8.14 -16.54 29.40
N ALA A 306 9.27 -16.49 28.68
CA ALA A 306 9.61 -15.36 27.81
C ALA A 306 8.70 -15.26 26.57
N TYR A 307 8.06 -16.35 26.18
CA TYR A 307 7.17 -16.36 25.01
C TYR A 307 5.75 -15.93 25.42
N THR A 308 5.61 -14.63 25.68
CA THR A 308 4.39 -14.03 26.24
C THR A 308 3.24 -13.90 25.25
N VAL A 309 3.54 -13.90 23.95
CA VAL A 309 2.58 -13.95 22.83
C VAL A 309 3.17 -14.83 21.74
N LYS A 310 2.47 -15.86 21.36
CA LYS A 310 2.89 -16.83 20.35
C LYS A 310 2.15 -16.57 19.05
N SER A 311 2.91 -16.25 17.99
CA SER A 311 2.38 -15.92 16.68
C SER A 311 2.63 -17.04 15.68
N GLY A 312 1.56 -17.53 15.05
CA GLY A 312 1.65 -18.24 13.79
C GLY A 312 1.96 -17.27 12.66
N PHE A 313 2.36 -17.80 11.50
CA PHE A 313 2.73 -17.02 10.33
C PHE A 313 2.17 -17.65 9.06
N VAL A 314 1.57 -16.82 8.21
CA VAL A 314 1.03 -17.24 6.91
C VAL A 314 1.31 -16.20 5.83
N ALA A 315 1.47 -16.68 4.58
CA ALA A 315 1.69 -15.84 3.40
C ALA A 315 1.09 -16.50 2.15
N PRO A 316 0.55 -15.71 1.19
CA PRO A 316 -0.08 -16.27 -0.01
C PRO A 316 0.93 -16.82 -1.02
N GLY A 317 2.15 -16.42 -0.95
CA GLY A 317 3.26 -16.62 -1.87
C GLY A 317 4.16 -15.40 -1.86
N MET A 318 5.10 -15.31 -2.79
CA MET A 318 5.99 -14.16 -2.99
C MET A 318 6.46 -14.10 -4.43
N ASP A 319 6.58 -12.91 -4.99
CA ASP A 319 7.17 -12.62 -6.29
C ASP A 319 7.74 -11.20 -6.31
N ASN A 320 9.04 -11.05 -6.11
CA ASN A 320 9.66 -9.74 -5.95
C ASN A 320 10.03 -9.05 -7.28
N ARG A 321 9.46 -9.48 -8.41
CA ARG A 321 9.69 -8.82 -9.71
C ARG A 321 9.17 -7.39 -9.74
N GLY A 322 8.15 -7.05 -8.96
CA GLY A 322 7.61 -5.70 -8.84
C GLY A 322 8.60 -4.68 -8.28
N CYS A 323 9.57 -5.11 -7.47
CA CYS A 323 10.67 -4.26 -6.98
C CYS A 323 11.98 -4.45 -7.75
N ALA A 324 11.91 -5.02 -8.95
CA ALA A 324 13.07 -5.32 -9.79
C ALA A 324 14.18 -6.07 -9.02
N GLY A 325 13.79 -7.06 -8.20
CA GLY A 325 14.71 -7.83 -7.40
C GLY A 325 15.56 -7.00 -6.45
N TRP A 326 14.98 -5.96 -5.84
CA TRP A 326 15.69 -5.02 -4.96
C TRP A 326 16.84 -4.30 -5.67
N GLY A 327 16.56 -3.78 -6.86
CA GLY A 327 17.53 -3.09 -7.70
C GLY A 327 18.32 -4.01 -8.59
N GLY A 328 17.72 -5.13 -9.05
CA GLY A 328 18.29 -6.04 -10.02
C GLY A 328 19.32 -7.02 -9.46
N GLN A 329 19.33 -7.24 -8.15
CA GLN A 329 20.32 -8.13 -7.55
C GLN A 329 19.87 -9.59 -7.56
N HIS A 330 18.65 -9.89 -7.14
CA HIS A 330 18.12 -11.25 -7.05
C HIS A 330 16.60 -11.29 -7.17
N PHE A 331 16.09 -12.27 -7.91
CA PHE A 331 14.67 -12.56 -8.00
C PHE A 331 14.30 -13.76 -7.13
N TYR A 332 13.27 -13.59 -6.32
CA TYR A 332 12.76 -14.61 -5.38
C TYR A 332 11.31 -14.94 -5.68
N CYS A 333 10.96 -16.21 -5.47
CA CYS A 333 9.60 -16.70 -5.64
C CYS A 333 9.20 -17.71 -4.58
N ILE A 334 7.98 -17.57 -4.09
CA ILE A 334 7.18 -18.61 -3.46
C ILE A 334 5.89 -18.67 -4.27
N PRO A 335 5.65 -19.71 -5.10
CA PRO A 335 4.47 -19.77 -5.93
C PRO A 335 3.19 -19.73 -5.11
N ARG A 336 2.20 -18.91 -5.53
CA ARG A 336 0.86 -18.89 -4.92
C ARG A 336 0.09 -20.20 -5.15
N ASP A 337 0.43 -20.92 -6.22
CA ASP A 337 -0.14 -22.22 -6.59
C ASP A 337 -1.68 -22.25 -6.56
N GLY A 338 -2.32 -21.23 -7.17
CA GLY A 338 -3.77 -21.10 -7.17
C GLY A 338 -4.39 -20.88 -5.78
N GLY A 339 -3.60 -20.41 -4.81
CA GLY A 339 -4.00 -20.20 -3.41
C GLY A 339 -3.64 -21.36 -2.47
N ARG A 340 -3.15 -22.51 -3.01
CA ARG A 340 -2.80 -23.69 -2.19
C ARG A 340 -1.66 -23.40 -1.20
N THR A 341 -0.69 -22.57 -1.57
CA THR A 341 0.39 -22.15 -0.67
C THR A 341 -0.18 -21.51 0.59
N TYR A 342 -1.08 -20.53 0.43
CA TYR A 342 -1.71 -19.84 1.54
C TYR A 342 -2.52 -20.78 2.43
N GLU A 343 -3.32 -21.62 1.80
CA GLU A 343 -4.15 -22.59 2.49
C GLU A 343 -3.31 -23.57 3.33
N ARG A 344 -2.21 -24.11 2.79
CA ARG A 344 -1.32 -25.03 3.52
C ARG A 344 -0.64 -24.38 4.72
N LEU A 345 -0.22 -23.13 4.60
CA LEU A 345 0.38 -22.39 5.72
C LEU A 345 -0.66 -22.14 6.83
N TRP A 346 -1.89 -21.81 6.46
CA TRP A 346 -2.99 -21.74 7.43
C TRP A 346 -3.25 -23.09 8.11
N GLN A 347 -3.34 -24.18 7.36
CA GLN A 347 -3.54 -25.52 7.91
C GLN A 347 -2.45 -25.89 8.92
N PHE A 348 -1.19 -25.62 8.59
CA PHE A 348 -0.06 -25.85 9.50
C PHE A 348 -0.18 -25.04 10.81
N CYS A 349 -0.60 -23.78 10.75
CA CYS A 349 -0.85 -22.99 11.95
C CYS A 349 -2.04 -23.56 12.76
N MET A 350 -3.10 -24.01 12.08
CA MET A 350 -4.29 -24.57 12.73
C MET A 350 -4.03 -25.89 13.46
N GLU A 351 -3.03 -26.68 13.05
CA GLU A 351 -2.57 -27.87 13.79
C GLU A 351 -2.08 -27.51 15.22
N SER A 352 -1.62 -26.27 15.43
CA SER A 352 -1.12 -25.78 16.71
C SER A 352 -1.99 -24.65 17.28
N ARG A 353 -3.23 -24.50 16.82
CA ARG A 353 -4.10 -23.36 17.13
C ARG A 353 -4.26 -23.10 18.63
N ASP A 354 -4.30 -24.15 19.46
CA ASP A 354 -4.52 -24.01 20.90
C ASP A 354 -3.30 -23.41 21.62
N SER A 355 -2.12 -23.50 21.00
CA SER A 355 -0.87 -22.94 21.51
C SER A 355 -0.55 -21.56 20.92
N LEU A 356 -1.33 -21.09 19.95
CA LEU A 356 -1.13 -19.79 19.31
C LEU A 356 -2.11 -18.76 19.87
N ASP A 357 -1.60 -17.56 20.13
CA ASP A 357 -2.38 -16.41 20.58
C ASP A 357 -2.83 -15.53 19.40
N MET A 358 -2.04 -15.52 18.33
CA MET A 358 -2.33 -14.76 17.12
C MET A 358 -1.78 -15.43 15.86
N ILE A 359 -2.29 -14.98 14.71
CA ILE A 359 -1.71 -15.25 13.38
C ILE A 359 -1.27 -13.93 12.77
N PHE A 360 -0.07 -13.94 12.19
CA PHE A 360 0.49 -12.83 11.44
C PHE A 360 0.54 -13.16 9.95
N ILE A 361 -0.07 -12.30 9.12
CA ILE A 361 -0.17 -12.46 7.67
C ILE A 361 0.86 -11.55 6.99
N ALA A 362 1.74 -12.10 6.19
CA ALA A 362 2.62 -11.35 5.30
C ALA A 362 2.10 -11.48 3.86
N SER A 363 1.48 -10.41 3.33
CA SER A 363 1.10 -9.12 3.88
C SER A 363 -0.30 -8.72 3.39
N TRP A 364 -0.83 -7.60 3.90
CA TRP A 364 -2.02 -6.99 3.31
C TRP A 364 -1.73 -6.46 1.90
N SER A 365 -0.63 -5.71 1.70
CA SER A 365 -0.45 -4.85 0.52
C SER A 365 0.96 -4.76 -0.04
N ASP A 366 1.85 -5.75 0.16
CA ASP A 366 3.13 -5.70 -0.54
C ASP A 366 3.02 -6.20 -1.98
N TYR A 367 2.56 -5.31 -2.85
CA TYR A 367 2.43 -5.55 -4.28
C TYR A 367 3.78 -5.68 -4.99
N THR A 368 4.82 -5.02 -4.48
CA THR A 368 6.15 -5.02 -5.10
C THR A 368 6.87 -6.35 -4.90
N GLU A 369 6.63 -7.00 -3.76
CA GLU A 369 7.13 -8.36 -3.48
C GLU A 369 6.10 -9.45 -3.76
N GLY A 370 4.89 -9.08 -4.22
CA GLY A 370 3.87 -10.02 -4.66
C GLY A 370 3.37 -10.98 -3.58
N HIS A 371 3.31 -10.53 -2.32
CA HIS A 371 2.73 -11.31 -1.22
C HIS A 371 1.52 -10.62 -0.57
N GLU A 372 0.86 -9.75 -1.31
CA GLU A 372 -0.39 -9.11 -0.92
C GLU A 372 -1.54 -10.12 -0.84
N ILE A 373 -2.47 -9.91 0.10
CA ILE A 373 -3.77 -10.59 0.18
C ILE A 373 -4.95 -9.68 -0.15
N GLU A 374 -4.72 -8.36 -0.28
CA GLU A 374 -5.74 -7.41 -0.74
C GLU A 374 -6.29 -7.86 -2.09
N HIS A 375 -7.58 -7.63 -2.34
CA HIS A 375 -8.26 -8.02 -3.58
C HIS A 375 -7.53 -7.45 -4.81
N THR A 376 -7.14 -8.34 -5.74
CA THR A 376 -6.49 -7.99 -7.01
C THR A 376 -7.30 -8.48 -8.20
N ARG A 377 -7.03 -7.94 -9.38
CA ARG A 377 -7.70 -8.37 -10.63
C ARG A 377 -7.32 -9.81 -11.01
N GLU A 378 -6.08 -10.21 -10.74
CA GLU A 378 -5.53 -11.52 -11.09
C GLU A 378 -5.98 -12.62 -10.12
N ASN A 379 -6.04 -12.32 -8.83
CA ASN A 379 -6.34 -13.32 -7.80
C ASN A 379 -7.80 -13.28 -7.31
N GLY A 380 -8.54 -12.22 -7.67
CA GLY A 380 -9.87 -11.99 -7.11
C GLY A 380 -9.80 -11.76 -5.60
N ASP A 381 -10.83 -12.19 -4.89
CA ASP A 381 -10.96 -12.14 -3.43
C ASP A 381 -10.57 -13.49 -2.74
N ARG A 382 -9.86 -14.36 -3.46
CA ARG A 382 -9.54 -15.73 -3.01
C ARG A 382 -8.81 -15.73 -1.67
N GLU A 383 -7.80 -14.89 -1.51
CA GLU A 383 -7.02 -14.79 -0.28
C GLU A 383 -7.86 -14.26 0.88
N LEU A 384 -8.77 -13.31 0.64
CA LEU A 384 -9.70 -12.79 1.64
C LEU A 384 -10.70 -13.87 2.09
N ARG A 385 -11.24 -14.67 1.16
CA ARG A 385 -12.11 -15.81 1.49
C ARG A 385 -11.38 -16.87 2.31
N THR A 386 -10.15 -17.18 1.93
CA THR A 386 -9.31 -18.12 2.69
C THR A 386 -9.03 -17.58 4.09
N THR A 387 -8.67 -16.28 4.20
CA THR A 387 -8.46 -15.61 5.48
C THR A 387 -9.71 -15.67 6.35
N LEU A 388 -10.88 -15.31 5.83
CA LEU A 388 -12.15 -15.35 6.57
C LEU A 388 -12.44 -16.76 7.12
N ARG A 389 -12.29 -17.78 6.29
CA ARG A 389 -12.53 -19.19 6.68
C ARG A 389 -11.63 -19.61 7.84
N TYR A 390 -10.34 -19.33 7.76
CA TYR A 390 -9.40 -19.75 8.81
C TYR A 390 -9.41 -18.83 10.04
N ALA A 391 -9.56 -17.52 9.85
CA ALA A 391 -9.70 -16.58 10.95
C ALA A 391 -10.96 -16.86 11.78
N SER A 392 -12.08 -17.19 11.14
CA SER A 392 -13.31 -17.57 11.83
C SER A 392 -13.14 -18.84 12.65
N ALA A 393 -12.48 -19.87 12.11
CA ALA A 393 -12.18 -21.10 12.82
C ALA A 393 -11.16 -20.89 13.96
N PHE A 394 -10.16 -20.03 13.77
CA PHE A 394 -9.14 -19.71 14.77
C PHE A 394 -9.71 -18.91 15.94
N LYS A 395 -10.56 -17.91 15.66
CA LYS A 395 -11.15 -16.99 16.65
C LYS A 395 -12.54 -17.41 17.13
N GLU A 396 -13.11 -18.48 16.58
CA GLU A 396 -14.40 -19.07 16.95
C GLU A 396 -15.60 -18.11 16.77
N PHE A 397 -15.71 -17.49 15.57
CA PHE A 397 -16.87 -16.71 15.18
C PHE A 397 -17.50 -17.24 13.89
N ALA A 398 -18.77 -16.90 13.62
CA ALA A 398 -19.47 -17.33 12.41
C ALA A 398 -18.96 -16.55 11.19
N ALA A 399 -18.44 -17.27 10.19
CA ALA A 399 -18.01 -16.67 8.94
C ALA A 399 -19.21 -16.22 8.09
N ASP A 400 -19.16 -14.98 7.58
CA ASP A 400 -20.12 -14.46 6.60
C ASP A 400 -19.41 -13.76 5.46
N SER A 401 -19.33 -14.43 4.31
CA SER A 401 -18.64 -13.92 3.13
C SER A 401 -19.45 -12.89 2.34
N SER A 402 -20.71 -12.63 2.69
CA SER A 402 -21.56 -11.66 2.00
C SER A 402 -21.08 -10.21 2.16
N GLY A 403 -20.19 -9.97 3.13
CA GLY A 403 -19.58 -8.67 3.38
C GLY A 403 -18.38 -8.32 2.52
N LEU A 404 -17.70 -9.30 1.90
CA LEU A 404 -16.38 -9.10 1.26
C LEU A 404 -16.37 -8.09 0.10
N GLU A 405 -17.47 -7.94 -0.62
CA GLU A 405 -17.60 -7.02 -1.76
C GLU A 405 -17.96 -5.58 -1.33
N LEU A 406 -18.60 -5.42 -0.17
CA LEU A 406 -19.20 -4.16 0.25
C LEU A 406 -18.19 -3.01 0.41
N PRO A 407 -16.96 -3.21 0.93
CA PRO A 407 -15.97 -2.15 1.04
C PRO A 407 -15.58 -1.55 -0.32
N ALA A 408 -15.47 -2.38 -1.36
CA ALA A 408 -15.15 -1.89 -2.72
C ALA A 408 -16.32 -1.11 -3.33
N GLN A 409 -17.56 -1.55 -3.10
CA GLN A 409 -18.77 -0.83 -3.52
C GLN A 409 -18.87 0.52 -2.81
N LEU A 410 -18.65 0.57 -1.49
CA LEU A 410 -18.61 1.79 -0.71
C LEU A 410 -17.55 2.77 -1.24
N PHE A 411 -16.33 2.26 -1.49
CA PHE A 411 -15.24 3.07 -2.03
C PHE A 411 -15.60 3.69 -3.39
N GLY A 412 -16.18 2.90 -4.30
CA GLY A 412 -16.68 3.40 -5.59
C GLY A 412 -17.74 4.50 -5.43
N ALA A 413 -18.69 4.31 -4.51
CA ALA A 413 -19.72 5.31 -4.23
C ALA A 413 -19.15 6.59 -3.61
N ARG A 414 -18.14 6.50 -2.70
CA ARG A 414 -17.39 7.64 -2.17
C ARG A 414 -16.70 8.45 -3.27
N LYS A 415 -16.05 7.78 -4.21
CA LYS A 415 -15.39 8.44 -5.36
C LYS A 415 -16.40 9.16 -6.26
N ARG A 416 -17.56 8.57 -6.52
CA ARG A 416 -18.64 9.19 -7.26
C ARG A 416 -19.20 10.42 -6.54
N SER A 417 -19.47 10.33 -5.23
CA SER A 417 -19.91 11.46 -4.42
C SER A 417 -18.89 12.62 -4.45
N ALA A 418 -17.60 12.31 -4.28
CA ALA A 418 -16.53 13.29 -4.35
C ALA A 418 -16.45 13.97 -5.73
N PHE A 419 -16.55 13.21 -6.82
CA PHE A 419 -16.59 13.74 -8.19
C PHE A 419 -17.78 14.70 -8.39
N LEU A 420 -18.98 14.32 -7.96
CA LEU A 420 -20.18 15.17 -8.06
C LEU A 420 -20.03 16.44 -7.24
N ALA A 421 -19.46 16.35 -6.04
CA ALA A 421 -19.20 17.51 -5.20
C ALA A 421 -18.21 18.49 -5.85
N ALA A 422 -17.11 17.97 -6.43
CA ALA A 422 -16.14 18.76 -7.18
C ALA A 422 -16.76 19.44 -8.41
N ALA A 423 -17.72 18.77 -9.08
CA ALA A 423 -18.51 19.34 -10.16
C ALA A 423 -19.60 20.34 -9.72
N GLY A 424 -19.67 20.70 -8.42
CA GLY A 424 -20.66 21.59 -7.86
C GLY A 424 -22.10 21.00 -7.82
N ARG A 425 -22.23 19.68 -7.85
CA ARG A 425 -23.48 18.93 -7.83
C ARG A 425 -23.47 17.91 -6.69
N LYS A 426 -23.90 18.28 -5.51
CA LYS A 426 -24.03 17.33 -4.39
C LYS A 426 -25.28 16.47 -4.54
N ALA A 427 -25.20 15.22 -4.08
CA ALA A 427 -26.35 14.34 -3.89
C ALA A 427 -26.77 14.40 -2.41
N PRO A 428 -27.81 15.20 -2.05
CA PRO A 428 -28.21 15.35 -0.66
C PRO A 428 -28.61 14.00 -0.05
N GLY A 429 -28.05 13.70 1.14
CA GLY A 429 -28.30 12.46 1.86
C GLY A 429 -27.38 11.29 1.50
N ALA A 430 -26.73 11.29 0.34
CA ALA A 430 -25.86 10.19 -0.06
C ALA A 430 -24.71 9.95 0.92
N ASP A 431 -23.99 11.00 1.33
CA ASP A 431 -22.86 10.85 2.25
C ASP A 431 -23.29 10.26 3.62
N ALA A 432 -24.47 10.63 4.13
CA ALA A 432 -25.00 10.06 5.37
C ALA A 432 -25.31 8.56 5.24
N LEU A 433 -25.84 8.14 4.07
CA LEU A 433 -26.08 6.71 3.77
C LEU A 433 -24.76 5.95 3.62
N LEU A 434 -23.74 6.53 2.98
CA LEU A 434 -22.41 5.95 2.88
C LEU A 434 -21.74 5.82 4.26
N ASP A 435 -21.90 6.82 5.16
CA ASP A 435 -21.40 6.73 6.53
C ASP A 435 -22.11 5.62 7.32
N LYS A 436 -23.43 5.48 7.15
CA LYS A 436 -24.22 4.39 7.74
C LYS A 436 -23.77 3.04 7.21
N ALA A 437 -23.57 2.90 5.89
CA ALA A 437 -23.08 1.68 5.27
C ALA A 437 -21.71 1.27 5.83
N ALA A 438 -20.76 2.22 5.94
CA ALA A 438 -19.44 1.97 6.51
C ALA A 438 -19.50 1.41 7.93
N LEU A 439 -20.34 2.00 8.80
CA LEU A 439 -20.56 1.53 10.17
C LEU A 439 -21.24 0.15 10.20
N CYS A 440 -22.17 -0.11 9.28
CA CYS A 440 -22.81 -1.41 9.17
C CYS A 440 -21.81 -2.49 8.74
N ILE A 441 -20.93 -2.22 7.75
CA ILE A 441 -19.85 -3.13 7.33
C ILE A 441 -18.93 -3.42 8.52
N ALA A 442 -18.47 -2.37 9.22
CA ALA A 442 -17.56 -2.50 10.37
C ALA A 442 -18.13 -3.38 11.50
N ASN A 443 -19.46 -3.47 11.62
CA ASN A 443 -20.18 -4.24 12.64
C ASN A 443 -20.85 -5.52 12.09
N ALA A 444 -20.42 -6.01 10.92
CA ALA A 444 -20.93 -7.21 10.26
C ALA A 444 -22.46 -7.21 10.02
N ARG A 445 -23.09 -6.05 9.90
CA ARG A 445 -24.49 -5.89 9.51
C ARG A 445 -24.61 -5.72 8.01
N TYR A 446 -24.25 -6.76 7.27
CA TYR A 446 -24.06 -6.67 5.81
C TYR A 446 -25.34 -6.42 5.01
N ALA A 447 -26.49 -6.91 5.49
CA ALA A 447 -27.78 -6.62 4.87
C ALA A 447 -28.13 -5.12 4.98
N ASP A 448 -27.96 -4.51 6.16
CA ASP A 448 -28.20 -3.08 6.38
C ASP A 448 -27.21 -2.22 5.58
N ALA A 449 -25.95 -2.67 5.46
CA ALA A 449 -24.93 -2.00 4.66
C ALA A 449 -25.32 -1.98 3.18
N ARG A 450 -25.74 -3.12 2.63
CA ARG A 450 -26.18 -3.24 1.24
C ARG A 450 -27.36 -2.32 0.96
N GLN A 451 -28.40 -2.36 1.80
CA GLN A 451 -29.55 -1.45 1.65
C GLN A 451 -29.11 0.02 1.62
N SER A 452 -28.21 0.44 2.54
CA SER A 452 -27.74 1.82 2.58
C SER A 452 -26.90 2.21 1.37
N LEU A 453 -26.12 1.26 0.81
CA LEU A 453 -25.37 1.45 -0.44
C LEU A 453 -26.31 1.59 -1.65
N ASP A 454 -27.34 0.76 -1.74
CA ASP A 454 -28.34 0.81 -2.84
C ASP A 454 -29.08 2.16 -2.81
N GLU A 455 -29.55 2.60 -1.63
CA GLU A 455 -30.19 3.90 -1.46
C GLU A 455 -29.25 5.08 -1.82
N ALA A 456 -27.97 4.99 -1.46
CA ALA A 456 -26.97 5.99 -1.83
C ALA A 456 -26.70 6.01 -3.33
N ASP A 457 -26.64 4.83 -3.96
CA ASP A 457 -26.43 4.68 -5.40
C ASP A 457 -27.56 5.32 -6.21
N GLU A 458 -28.81 5.15 -5.80
CA GLU A 458 -29.97 5.79 -6.42
C GLU A 458 -29.87 7.33 -6.37
N LEU A 459 -29.47 7.90 -5.20
CA LEU A 459 -29.29 9.33 -5.08
C LEU A 459 -28.14 9.88 -5.94
N LEU A 460 -27.02 9.17 -6.01
CA LEU A 460 -25.88 9.53 -6.85
C LEU A 460 -26.27 9.45 -8.34
N ALA A 461 -26.90 8.37 -8.76
CA ALA A 461 -27.34 8.16 -10.14
C ALA A 461 -28.34 9.23 -10.60
N ALA A 462 -29.28 9.64 -9.74
CA ALA A 462 -30.25 10.70 -10.04
C ALA A 462 -29.58 12.07 -10.29
N VAL A 463 -28.43 12.33 -9.67
CA VAL A 463 -27.64 13.55 -9.93
C VAL A 463 -26.80 13.40 -11.19
N GLU A 464 -26.16 12.26 -11.39
CA GLU A 464 -25.33 11.97 -12.57
C GLU A 464 -26.12 12.07 -13.89
N GLN A 465 -27.37 11.62 -13.92
CA GLN A 465 -28.24 11.71 -15.09
C GLN A 465 -28.52 13.15 -15.56
N LYS A 466 -28.31 14.15 -14.67
CA LYS A 466 -28.48 15.58 -15.00
C LYS A 466 -27.32 16.17 -15.76
N PHE A 467 -26.18 15.47 -15.84
CA PHE A 467 -25.04 15.92 -16.61
C PHE A 467 -25.22 15.62 -18.11
N ARG A 468 -25.10 16.65 -18.93
CA ARG A 468 -24.90 16.50 -20.37
C ARG A 468 -23.43 16.18 -20.62
N ARG A 469 -23.16 15.03 -21.24
CA ARG A 469 -21.81 14.61 -21.63
C ARG A 469 -21.53 15.04 -23.08
N ARG A 470 -20.34 15.60 -23.33
CA ARG A 470 -19.84 15.92 -24.65
C ARG A 470 -18.40 15.49 -24.80
N ALA A 471 -18.09 14.74 -25.85
CA ALA A 471 -16.69 14.46 -26.21
C ALA A 471 -16.04 15.70 -26.82
N LEU A 472 -14.74 15.85 -26.55
CA LEU A 472 -13.88 16.87 -27.12
C LEU A 472 -12.54 16.22 -27.44
N ASP A 473 -12.26 15.99 -28.72
CA ASP A 473 -11.03 15.39 -29.21
C ASP A 473 -10.19 16.47 -29.89
N ILE A 474 -8.89 16.51 -29.61
CA ILE A 474 -7.91 17.45 -30.16
C ILE A 474 -6.81 16.62 -30.79
N ALA A 475 -6.80 16.55 -32.10
CA ALA A 475 -5.79 15.80 -32.86
C ALA A 475 -4.45 16.55 -32.93
N ALA A 476 -3.38 15.85 -33.26
CA ALA A 476 -2.06 16.45 -33.45
C ALA A 476 -2.06 17.60 -34.45
N SER A 477 -2.87 17.50 -35.53
CA SER A 477 -3.04 18.53 -36.54
C SER A 477 -3.68 19.84 -36.04
N ASP A 478 -4.40 19.78 -34.93
CA ASP A 478 -5.07 20.94 -34.32
C ASP A 478 -4.17 21.66 -33.31
N LEU A 479 -3.10 21.00 -32.88
CA LEU A 479 -2.15 21.51 -31.90
C LEU A 479 -1.06 22.37 -32.55
N ARG A 480 -0.63 23.40 -31.83
CA ARG A 480 0.57 24.17 -32.19
C ARG A 480 1.70 23.77 -31.22
N PHE A 481 2.87 23.55 -31.77
CA PHE A 481 4.07 23.22 -31.02
C PHE A 481 5.08 24.36 -31.05
N SER A 482 5.99 24.45 -30.09
CA SER A 482 7.03 25.49 -30.00
C SER A 482 8.19 25.29 -30.98
N SER A 483 8.28 24.14 -31.65
CA SER A 483 9.29 23.82 -32.65
C SER A 483 8.68 23.06 -33.82
N GLU A 484 9.38 22.95 -34.92
CA GLU A 484 9.00 22.12 -36.05
C GLU A 484 9.45 20.66 -35.85
N PRO A 485 8.68 19.70 -36.39
CA PRO A 485 9.06 18.29 -36.29
C PRO A 485 10.21 17.95 -37.23
N LEU A 486 11.11 17.10 -36.81
CA LEU A 486 12.13 16.48 -37.64
C LEU A 486 11.73 15.01 -37.90
N HIS A 487 11.58 14.67 -39.21
CA HIS A 487 11.11 13.34 -39.62
C HIS A 487 9.79 12.89 -38.96
N GLY A 488 8.86 13.84 -38.72
CA GLY A 488 7.55 13.57 -38.14
C GLY A 488 7.53 13.43 -36.61
N ALA A 489 8.63 13.78 -35.93
CA ALA A 489 8.72 13.77 -34.49
C ALA A 489 9.30 15.08 -33.95
N TRP A 490 8.90 15.47 -32.75
CA TRP A 490 9.40 16.65 -32.04
C TRP A 490 10.39 16.24 -30.95
N SER A 491 11.47 17.01 -30.79
CA SER A 491 12.36 16.85 -29.64
C SER A 491 11.77 17.51 -28.40
N ALA A 492 11.74 16.78 -27.30
CA ALA A 492 11.38 17.30 -25.97
C ALA A 492 12.59 17.83 -25.17
N ASP A 493 13.79 17.88 -25.77
CA ASP A 493 15.01 18.40 -25.15
C ASP A 493 15.39 19.78 -25.75
N PRO A 494 15.54 20.86 -24.95
CA PRO A 494 15.29 20.90 -23.50
C PRO A 494 13.81 20.96 -23.13
N GLU A 495 12.92 21.40 -24.00
CA GLU A 495 11.48 21.46 -23.81
C GLU A 495 10.70 21.56 -25.12
N LEU A 496 9.49 21.00 -25.14
CA LEU A 496 8.52 21.15 -26.24
C LEU A 496 7.20 21.65 -25.67
N LYS A 497 6.80 22.85 -25.99
CA LYS A 497 5.52 23.45 -25.58
C LYS A 497 4.41 23.08 -26.55
N VAL A 498 3.25 22.76 -26.01
CA VAL A 498 2.02 22.40 -26.72
C VAL A 498 0.94 23.41 -26.39
N TYR A 499 0.30 23.95 -27.42
CA TYR A 499 -0.73 24.99 -27.32
C TYR A 499 -2.05 24.45 -27.88
N PHE A 500 -3.10 24.58 -27.09
CA PHE A 500 -4.45 24.24 -27.53
C PHE A 500 -5.05 25.35 -28.39
N PRO A 501 -5.86 24.98 -29.39
CA PRO A 501 -6.63 25.94 -30.16
C PRO A 501 -7.75 26.56 -29.30
N ALA A 502 -8.13 27.81 -29.61
CA ALA A 502 -9.16 28.55 -28.87
C ALA A 502 -10.52 27.80 -28.79
N TRP A 503 -10.87 27.07 -29.87
CA TRP A 503 -12.11 26.31 -29.92
C TRP A 503 -12.16 25.14 -28.90
N ALA A 504 -11.00 24.64 -28.48
CA ALA A 504 -10.91 23.58 -27.45
C ALA A 504 -10.86 24.18 -26.05
N LEU A 505 -10.16 25.31 -25.85
CA LEU A 505 -10.05 25.97 -24.54
C LEU A 505 -11.41 26.44 -24.00
N GLY A 506 -12.24 27.08 -24.84
CA GLY A 506 -13.54 27.60 -24.43
C GLY A 506 -14.45 26.55 -23.76
N PRO A 507 -14.69 25.38 -24.39
CA PRO A 507 -15.42 24.28 -23.77
C PRO A 507 -14.82 23.75 -22.47
N LEU A 508 -13.50 23.62 -22.38
CA LEU A 508 -12.79 23.16 -21.17
C LEU A 508 -12.94 24.14 -20.00
N MET A 509 -12.81 25.45 -20.28
CA MET A 509 -12.97 26.50 -19.27
C MET A 509 -14.41 26.63 -18.75
N THR A 510 -15.41 26.27 -19.56
CA THR A 510 -16.85 26.42 -19.21
C THR A 510 -17.49 25.12 -18.74
N ALA A 511 -16.83 23.98 -18.85
CA ALA A 511 -17.33 22.73 -18.30
C ALA A 511 -17.39 22.78 -16.76
N ARG A 512 -18.42 22.18 -16.16
CA ARG A 512 -18.50 22.04 -14.69
C ARG A 512 -17.47 21.07 -14.16
N ALA A 513 -17.26 19.99 -14.91
CA ALA A 513 -16.20 19.02 -14.70
C ALA A 513 -15.81 18.41 -16.05
N HIS A 514 -14.65 17.82 -16.10
CA HIS A 514 -14.21 17.03 -17.24
C HIS A 514 -13.32 15.87 -16.74
N SER A 515 -13.26 14.82 -17.53
CA SER A 515 -12.23 13.79 -17.46
C SER A 515 -11.55 13.71 -18.82
N GLY A 516 -10.30 13.31 -18.86
CA GLY A 516 -9.60 13.21 -20.12
C GLY A 516 -8.30 12.44 -20.01
N TYR A 517 -7.72 12.17 -21.15
CA TYR A 517 -6.40 11.56 -21.27
C TYR A 517 -5.63 12.16 -22.45
N LEU A 518 -4.30 12.12 -22.33
CA LEU A 518 -3.33 12.44 -23.37
C LEU A 518 -2.81 11.12 -23.94
N GLU A 519 -2.78 10.97 -25.28
CA GLU A 519 -2.04 9.92 -25.96
C GLU A 519 -0.87 10.50 -26.75
N PHE A 520 0.24 9.80 -26.74
CA PHE A 520 1.41 10.12 -27.55
C PHE A 520 2.31 8.90 -27.74
N GLU A 521 3.23 8.99 -28.71
CA GLU A 521 4.33 8.06 -28.82
C GLU A 521 5.64 8.75 -28.44
N TYR A 522 6.50 8.03 -27.70
CA TYR A 522 7.87 8.47 -27.45
C TYR A 522 8.87 7.43 -27.97
N PHE A 523 10.06 7.92 -28.38
CA PHE A 523 11.15 7.04 -28.77
C PHE A 523 11.96 6.63 -27.54
N ASP A 524 11.97 5.33 -27.25
CA ASP A 524 12.68 4.73 -26.14
C ASP A 524 14.13 4.38 -26.55
N GLY A 525 14.95 5.41 -26.79
CA GLY A 525 16.24 5.28 -27.44
C GLY A 525 17.35 4.73 -26.55
N ALA A 526 17.37 5.05 -25.27
CA ALA A 526 18.37 4.58 -24.31
C ALA A 526 17.77 4.61 -22.89
N PRO A 527 18.22 3.71 -21.99
CA PRO A 527 17.88 3.80 -20.57
C PRO A 527 18.34 5.15 -20.00
N THR A 528 17.52 5.78 -19.19
CA THR A 528 17.87 7.06 -18.60
C THR A 528 17.53 7.12 -17.12
N ASP A 529 18.46 7.65 -16.33
CA ASP A 529 18.22 8.09 -14.95
C ASP A 529 17.48 9.43 -14.91
N ARG A 530 17.43 10.15 -16.04
CA ARG A 530 16.69 11.39 -16.18
C ARG A 530 15.24 11.07 -16.49
N PHE A 531 14.36 11.82 -15.84
CA PHE A 531 12.94 11.74 -16.13
C PHE A 531 12.59 12.59 -17.34
N ALA A 532 11.79 12.02 -18.24
CA ALA A 532 10.98 12.80 -19.13
C ALA A 532 9.68 13.18 -18.41
N PHE A 533 9.18 14.39 -18.66
CA PHE A 533 8.04 14.92 -17.92
C PHE A 533 7.01 15.49 -18.90
N VAL A 534 5.74 15.34 -18.52
CA VAL A 534 4.64 16.13 -19.07
C VAL A 534 4.17 17.09 -17.99
N TYR A 535 4.25 18.38 -18.30
CA TYR A 535 3.82 19.45 -17.41
C TYR A 535 2.57 20.13 -17.95
N SER A 536 1.76 20.65 -17.05
CA SER A 536 0.71 21.60 -17.35
C SER A 536 0.77 22.79 -16.40
N ARG A 537 0.07 23.86 -16.76
CA ARG A 537 -0.13 24.99 -15.83
C ARG A 537 -1.09 24.58 -14.71
N THR A 538 -0.85 25.11 -13.53
CA THR A 538 -1.67 24.87 -12.34
C THR A 538 -1.93 26.18 -11.58
N ASP A 539 -3.00 26.23 -10.84
CA ASP A 539 -3.32 27.30 -9.87
C ASP A 539 -3.31 26.79 -8.41
N ARG A 540 -2.83 25.56 -8.20
CA ARG A 540 -2.71 24.96 -6.84
C ARG A 540 -1.88 25.79 -5.87
N SER A 541 -0.87 26.48 -6.38
CA SER A 541 0.00 27.33 -5.57
C SER A 541 0.49 28.53 -6.35
N PRO A 542 0.48 29.75 -5.77
CA PRO A 542 1.08 30.94 -6.40
C PRO A 542 2.59 30.82 -6.66
N LYS A 543 3.26 29.88 -5.97
CA LYS A 543 4.71 29.63 -6.11
C LYS A 543 5.03 28.57 -7.17
N GLU A 544 4.05 27.72 -7.53
CA GLU A 544 4.20 26.64 -8.50
C GLU A 544 3.36 26.94 -9.72
N LEU A 545 3.99 27.49 -10.76
CA LEU A 545 3.31 27.81 -12.01
C LEU A 545 2.95 26.58 -12.84
N PHE A 546 3.62 25.45 -12.58
CA PHE A 546 3.46 24.21 -13.33
C PHE A 546 3.35 23.02 -12.39
N SER A 547 2.52 22.05 -12.76
CA SER A 547 2.43 20.75 -12.09
C SER A 547 2.87 19.64 -13.03
N THR A 548 3.43 18.59 -12.47
CA THR A 548 3.73 17.36 -13.20
C THR A 548 2.42 16.63 -13.47
N VAL A 549 2.12 16.40 -14.75
CA VAL A 549 1.01 15.56 -15.20
C VAL A 549 1.46 14.11 -15.26
N ALA A 550 2.63 13.86 -15.87
CA ALA A 550 3.25 12.56 -15.95
C ALA A 550 4.77 12.67 -15.82
N LYS A 551 5.38 11.62 -15.28
CA LYS A 551 6.80 11.48 -15.10
C LYS A 551 7.19 10.07 -15.50
N PHE A 552 8.17 9.91 -16.40
CA PHE A 552 8.56 8.59 -16.85
C PHE A 552 10.05 8.47 -17.13
N ARG A 553 10.53 7.24 -17.08
CA ARG A 553 11.87 6.82 -17.46
C ARG A 553 11.80 5.98 -18.73
N THR A 554 12.92 5.77 -19.38
CA THR A 554 13.04 4.92 -20.55
C THR A 554 13.83 3.67 -20.25
N ASP A 555 13.48 2.54 -20.91
CA ASP A 555 14.17 1.25 -20.78
C ASP A 555 15.30 1.09 -21.81
N GLY A 556 15.33 1.91 -22.87
CA GLY A 556 16.30 1.80 -23.96
C GLY A 556 15.99 0.68 -24.94
N SER A 557 14.73 0.42 -25.20
CA SER A 557 14.29 -0.63 -26.13
C SER A 557 14.60 -0.35 -27.61
N GLY A 558 14.97 0.88 -27.96
CA GLY A 558 15.18 1.33 -29.34
C GLY A 558 13.90 1.37 -30.18
N ARG A 559 12.73 1.48 -29.57
CA ARG A 559 11.42 1.43 -30.23
C ARG A 559 10.56 2.62 -29.89
N TRP A 560 9.62 2.96 -30.76
CA TRP A 560 8.50 3.84 -30.45
C TRP A 560 7.53 3.12 -29.54
N ARG A 561 7.12 3.80 -28.45
CA ARG A 561 6.16 3.29 -27.48
C ARG A 561 4.97 4.24 -27.40
N ARG A 562 3.77 3.70 -27.65
CA ARG A 562 2.52 4.43 -27.46
C ARG A 562 2.07 4.33 -26.03
N VAL A 563 1.71 5.47 -25.45
CA VAL A 563 1.27 5.56 -24.07
C VAL A 563 0.06 6.48 -23.93
N ARG A 564 -0.71 6.23 -22.89
CA ARG A 564 -1.82 7.06 -22.47
C ARG A 564 -1.56 7.57 -21.06
N VAL A 565 -1.91 8.84 -20.82
CA VAL A 565 -1.76 9.51 -19.52
C VAL A 565 -3.11 10.11 -19.14
N GLU A 566 -3.62 9.80 -17.96
CA GLU A 566 -4.82 10.44 -17.43
C GLU A 566 -4.55 11.91 -17.11
N LEU A 567 -5.56 12.74 -17.34
CA LEU A 567 -5.51 14.19 -17.11
C LEU A 567 -6.44 14.58 -15.96
N PRO A 568 -5.97 14.57 -14.69
CA PRO A 568 -6.77 14.97 -13.54
C PRO A 568 -7.19 16.43 -13.66
N PRO A 569 -8.49 16.75 -13.68
CA PRO A 569 -8.99 18.11 -13.92
C PRO A 569 -8.51 19.13 -12.90
N GLU A 570 -8.34 18.72 -11.66
CA GLU A 570 -7.91 19.57 -10.53
C GLU A 570 -6.45 20.02 -10.62
N ASN A 571 -5.65 19.40 -11.50
CA ASN A 571 -4.22 19.69 -11.65
C ASN A 571 -3.89 20.53 -12.88
N ILE A 572 -4.87 20.84 -13.72
CA ILE A 572 -4.65 21.46 -15.02
C ILE A 572 -5.48 22.73 -15.13
N ARG A 573 -4.80 23.82 -15.48
CA ARG A 573 -5.44 25.09 -15.77
C ARG A 573 -5.54 25.30 -17.28
N TYR A 574 -6.77 25.35 -17.77
CA TYR A 574 -7.09 25.70 -19.14
C TYR A 574 -7.43 27.18 -19.21
N ASP A 575 -6.54 28.00 -19.74
CA ASP A 575 -6.78 29.42 -19.97
C ASP A 575 -6.22 29.88 -21.31
N ALA A 576 -6.65 31.05 -21.77
CA ALA A 576 -6.20 31.67 -23.01
C ALA A 576 -4.83 32.38 -22.91
N SER A 577 -4.04 32.02 -21.88
CA SER A 577 -2.70 32.61 -21.72
C SER A 577 -1.83 32.36 -22.94
N PRO A 578 -0.94 33.29 -23.33
CA PRO A 578 0.05 33.09 -24.39
C PRO A 578 1.06 31.98 -24.02
N ASN A 579 1.08 31.53 -22.78
CA ASN A 579 1.91 30.43 -22.35
C ASN A 579 1.28 29.09 -22.80
N PHE A 580 2.10 28.05 -22.89
CA PHE A 580 1.68 26.70 -23.31
C PHE A 580 0.55 26.12 -22.43
N THR A 581 -0.20 25.16 -22.97
CA THR A 581 -1.17 24.37 -22.23
C THR A 581 -0.49 23.17 -21.58
N PHE A 582 0.35 22.46 -22.35
CA PHE A 582 1.19 21.35 -21.89
C PHE A 582 2.63 21.55 -22.34
N MET A 583 3.55 20.85 -21.67
CA MET A 583 4.97 20.89 -22.02
C MET A 583 5.58 19.51 -21.79
N PHE A 584 6.22 18.96 -22.82
CA PHE A 584 7.11 17.83 -22.67
C PHE A 584 8.52 18.33 -22.35
N LYS A 585 9.22 17.63 -21.46
CA LYS A 585 10.59 18.01 -21.10
C LYS A 585 11.43 16.77 -20.76
N GLY A 586 12.48 16.57 -21.54
CA GLY A 586 13.42 15.48 -21.29
C GLY A 586 14.07 14.96 -22.58
N PRO A 587 15.02 14.02 -22.46
CA PRO A 587 15.84 13.54 -23.58
C PRO A 587 15.10 12.52 -24.44
N VAL A 588 13.91 12.85 -24.89
CA VAL A 588 13.07 11.98 -25.72
C VAL A 588 12.54 12.71 -26.96
N GLN A 589 12.23 11.96 -28.01
CA GLN A 589 11.42 12.42 -29.12
C GLN A 589 9.97 11.97 -28.91
N VAL A 590 9.01 12.81 -29.29
CA VAL A 590 7.57 12.53 -29.20
C VAL A 590 6.88 12.74 -30.55
N ARG A 591 5.82 11.97 -30.81
CA ARG A 591 4.96 12.12 -31.99
C ARG A 591 3.53 11.69 -31.67
N ASP A 592 2.60 11.89 -32.60
CA ASP A 592 1.20 11.45 -32.52
C ASP A 592 0.49 11.92 -31.24
N VAL A 593 0.77 13.18 -30.84
CA VAL A 593 0.21 13.79 -29.63
C VAL A 593 -1.27 14.11 -29.84
N SER A 594 -2.16 13.57 -29.02
CA SER A 594 -3.59 13.87 -29.07
C SER A 594 -4.20 13.92 -27.66
N PHE A 595 -5.27 14.72 -27.51
CA PHE A 595 -6.00 14.88 -26.25
C PHE A 595 -7.46 14.52 -26.41
N HIS A 596 -7.99 13.78 -25.46
CA HIS A 596 -9.37 13.26 -25.46
C HIS A 596 -10.03 13.61 -24.15
N TYR A 597 -11.17 14.31 -24.22
CA TYR A 597 -11.93 14.72 -23.04
C TYR A 597 -13.39 14.30 -23.11
N THR A 598 -13.95 14.03 -21.93
CA THR A 598 -15.40 14.01 -21.70
C THR A 598 -15.75 15.22 -20.82
N LEU A 599 -16.54 16.13 -21.35
CA LEU A 599 -17.01 17.34 -20.67
C LEU A 599 -18.37 17.04 -20.03
N PHE A 600 -18.55 17.49 -18.79
CA PHE A 600 -19.79 17.40 -18.04
C PHE A 600 -20.37 18.81 -17.84
N ARG A 601 -21.60 19.03 -18.33
CA ARG A 601 -22.28 20.34 -18.31
C ARG A 601 -23.58 20.30 -17.56
#